data_ab3685150d0553fc2ea978b9d0134c0c
#
_entry.id   ab3685150d0553fc2ea978b9d0134c0c
#
_cell.length_a   1.000
_cell.length_b   1.000
_cell.length_c   1.000
_cell.angle_alpha   90.00
_cell.angle_beta   90.00
_cell.angle_gamma   90.00
#
_symmetry.space_group_name_H-M   'P 1'
#
loop_
_entity.id
_entity.type
_entity.pdbx_description
1 polymer ?
#
loop_
_entity_poly.entity_id
_entity_poly.type
_entity_poly.pdbx_seq_one_letter_code
_entity_poly.pdbx_strand_id
1 'polypeptide(L)'
;LSRFILAVPMAAIYAFILFKHGDTPIPHLGFNFYIIITLAAISQIFATAFMVKLFRLRNYALGVGLAKSEAVIAAVLGALLFAAPLTPMAWGGVLVGGVAVWLMSVPKGMRNISWPTLLLGLASGLCFALTTLWVREASLMTGLPFLQSASYVLFWVLLVQTLVLLLWLLVRNPDTLRALCQRPKLVFVISFCSFVGSIGWFTAMSLETVALVKTLGQVEIFFTLLISAKWFKERLTGTDKVGLGLILIGALLVILA
;
A
#
# COMPACT_ATOMS: atom_id res chain seq x y z
N LEU A 1 5.69 10.95 -9.09
CA LEU A 1 4.67 11.64 -9.89
C LEU A 1 4.13 10.78 -11.03
N SER A 2 4.98 10.09 -11.82
CA SER A 2 4.56 9.20 -12.93
C SER A 2 3.47 8.19 -12.53
N ARG A 3 3.46 7.75 -11.29
CA ARG A 3 2.45 6.81 -10.75
C ARG A 3 1.06 7.46 -10.58
N PHE A 4 0.99 8.76 -10.37
CA PHE A 4 -0.23 9.44 -9.92
C PHE A 4 -0.87 10.34 -10.97
N ILE A 5 -0.06 10.99 -11.82
CA ILE A 5 -0.51 12.09 -12.68
C ILE A 5 -1.67 11.72 -13.62
N LEU A 6 -1.61 10.56 -14.28
CA LEU A 6 -2.69 10.08 -15.13
C LEU A 6 -3.71 9.21 -14.36
N ALA A 7 -3.39 8.80 -13.13
CA ALA A 7 -4.33 8.08 -12.27
C ALA A 7 -5.45 8.99 -11.75
N VAL A 8 -5.20 10.31 -11.59
CA VAL A 8 -6.22 11.26 -11.14
C VAL A 8 -7.42 11.34 -12.11
N PRO A 9 -7.25 11.61 -13.42
CA PRO A 9 -8.38 11.63 -14.34
C PRO A 9 -9.09 10.27 -14.44
N MET A 10 -8.34 9.16 -14.37
CA MET A 10 -8.93 7.81 -14.34
C MET A 10 -9.79 7.60 -13.09
N ALA A 11 -9.31 8.04 -11.92
CA ALA A 11 -10.06 7.95 -10.66
C ALA A 11 -11.29 8.87 -10.67
N ALA A 12 -11.21 10.04 -11.28
CA ALA A 12 -12.34 10.94 -11.44
C ALA A 12 -13.44 10.30 -12.30
N ILE A 13 -13.06 9.71 -13.44
CA ILE A 13 -13.99 9.00 -14.34
C ILE A 13 -14.61 7.80 -13.62
N TYR A 14 -13.80 7.01 -12.91
CA TYR A 14 -14.27 5.85 -12.15
C TYR A 14 -15.28 6.25 -11.07
N ALA A 15 -14.96 7.25 -10.27
CA ALA A 15 -15.86 7.78 -9.25
C ALA A 15 -17.17 8.30 -9.89
N PHE A 16 -17.07 9.11 -10.96
CA PHE A 16 -18.24 9.63 -11.68
C PHE A 16 -19.17 8.52 -12.17
N ILE A 17 -18.62 7.46 -12.76
CA ILE A 17 -19.41 6.31 -13.23
C ILE A 17 -20.14 5.64 -12.07
N LEU A 18 -19.47 5.39 -10.95
CA LEU A 18 -20.05 4.73 -9.78
C LEU A 18 -21.14 5.58 -9.11
N PHE A 19 -20.93 6.87 -9.00
CA PHE A 19 -21.95 7.78 -8.43
C PHE A 19 -23.17 7.89 -9.32
N LYS A 20 -22.98 7.96 -10.63
CA LYS A 20 -24.08 8.02 -11.61
C LYS A 20 -24.92 6.74 -11.64
N HIS A 21 -24.26 5.54 -11.60
CA HIS A 21 -24.98 4.27 -11.63
C HIS A 21 -25.62 3.91 -10.27
N GLY A 22 -25.04 4.38 -9.18
CA GLY A 22 -25.53 4.12 -7.82
C GLY A 22 -26.59 5.11 -7.36
N ASP A 23 -26.90 6.13 -8.17
CA ASP A 23 -27.82 7.24 -7.84
C ASP A 23 -27.54 7.86 -6.45
N THR A 24 -26.26 7.88 -6.09
CA THR A 24 -25.79 8.34 -4.78
C THR A 24 -25.39 9.80 -4.84
N PRO A 25 -25.88 10.65 -3.91
CA PRO A 25 -25.46 12.04 -3.85
C PRO A 25 -23.98 12.16 -3.43
N ILE A 26 -23.32 13.21 -3.92
CA ILE A 26 -21.96 13.52 -3.49
C ILE A 26 -22.01 13.91 -2.01
N PRO A 27 -21.20 13.28 -1.14
CA PRO A 27 -21.26 13.53 0.29
C PRO A 27 -20.71 14.93 0.63
N HIS A 28 -21.41 15.64 1.49
CA HIS A 28 -20.90 16.88 2.12
C HIS A 28 -20.07 16.51 3.34
N LEU A 29 -18.76 16.49 3.18
CA LEU A 29 -17.82 16.08 4.24
C LEU A 29 -17.19 17.31 4.93
N GLY A 30 -17.05 17.18 6.24
CA GLY A 30 -16.45 18.22 7.06
C GLY A 30 -14.94 18.35 6.86
N PHE A 31 -14.36 19.40 7.43
CA PHE A 31 -12.92 19.71 7.32
C PHE A 31 -12.01 18.54 7.77
N ASN A 32 -12.43 17.77 8.77
CA ASN A 32 -11.68 16.61 9.28
C ASN A 32 -11.41 15.55 8.20
N PHE A 33 -12.34 15.32 7.27
CA PHE A 33 -12.13 14.42 6.16
C PHE A 33 -10.92 14.83 5.31
N TYR A 34 -10.82 16.10 4.96
CA TYR A 34 -9.71 16.61 4.14
C TYR A 34 -8.36 16.59 4.87
N ILE A 35 -8.37 16.74 6.20
CA ILE A 35 -7.17 16.52 7.01
C ILE A 35 -6.72 15.06 6.91
N ILE A 36 -7.62 14.10 7.08
CA ILE A 36 -7.32 12.67 7.02
C ILE A 36 -6.83 12.27 5.63
N ILE A 37 -7.46 12.75 4.56
CA ILE A 37 -7.00 12.56 3.18
C ILE A 37 -5.59 13.09 2.99
N THR A 38 -5.31 14.27 3.51
CA THR A 38 -3.97 14.89 3.40
C THR A 38 -2.92 14.07 4.15
N LEU A 39 -3.24 13.60 5.36
CA LEU A 39 -2.36 12.73 6.14
C LEU A 39 -2.10 11.41 5.39
N ALA A 40 -3.13 10.78 4.82
CA ALA A 40 -2.99 9.58 4.00
C ALA A 40 -2.08 9.83 2.79
N ALA A 41 -2.31 10.93 2.07
CA ALA A 41 -1.55 11.28 0.88
C ALA A 41 -0.06 11.54 1.19
N ILE A 42 0.23 12.32 2.23
CA ILE A 42 1.60 12.62 2.66
C ILE A 42 2.30 11.35 3.16
N SER A 43 1.63 10.56 4.00
CA SER A 43 2.19 9.29 4.48
C SER A 43 2.56 8.37 3.33
N GLN A 44 1.73 8.26 2.30
CA GLN A 44 2.01 7.41 1.13
C GLN A 44 3.17 7.96 0.26
N ILE A 45 3.32 9.28 0.16
CA ILE A 45 4.48 9.88 -0.52
C ILE A 45 5.77 9.50 0.20
N PHE A 46 5.82 9.64 1.53
CA PHE A 46 6.99 9.27 2.33
C PHE A 46 7.25 7.76 2.30
N ALA A 47 6.21 6.94 2.44
CA ALA A 47 6.32 5.48 2.34
C ALA A 47 6.99 5.05 1.04
N THR A 48 6.52 5.60 -0.09
CA THR A 48 7.07 5.32 -1.41
C THR A 48 8.50 5.86 -1.57
N ALA A 49 8.78 7.06 -1.04
CA ALA A 49 10.11 7.66 -1.10
C ALA A 49 11.15 6.83 -0.32
N PHE A 50 10.81 6.39 0.91
CA PHE A 50 11.66 5.51 1.71
C PHE A 50 11.86 4.15 1.04
N MET A 51 10.82 3.55 0.50
CA MET A 51 10.89 2.29 -0.23
C MET A 51 11.81 2.40 -1.47
N VAL A 52 11.67 3.45 -2.28
CA VAL A 52 12.54 3.67 -3.45
C VAL A 52 13.98 3.91 -3.03
N LYS A 53 14.22 4.65 -1.94
CA LYS A 53 15.56 4.83 -1.38
C LYS A 53 16.15 3.50 -0.91
N LEU A 54 15.35 2.65 -0.31
CA LEU A 54 15.74 1.33 0.15
C LEU A 54 16.15 0.42 -1.02
N PHE A 55 15.42 0.48 -2.15
CA PHE A 55 15.75 -0.29 -3.37
C PHE A 55 17.08 0.12 -4.01
N ARG A 56 17.55 1.34 -3.77
CA ARG A 56 18.87 1.81 -4.21
C ARG A 56 20.01 1.29 -3.33
N LEU A 57 19.72 0.87 -2.11
CA LEU A 57 20.66 0.18 -1.26
C LEU A 57 20.76 -1.26 -1.75
N ARG A 58 21.98 -1.83 -1.81
CA ARG A 58 22.30 -3.14 -2.44
C ARG A 58 21.48 -4.36 -1.95
N ASN A 59 20.52 -4.19 -1.04
CA ASN A 59 19.77 -5.24 -0.38
C ASN A 59 18.26 -5.11 -0.64
N TYR A 60 17.86 -5.26 -1.91
CA TYR A 60 16.47 -5.13 -2.35
C TYR A 60 15.49 -6.01 -1.56
N ALA A 61 15.79 -7.31 -1.42
CA ALA A 61 14.91 -8.28 -0.76
C ALA A 61 14.66 -7.93 0.72
N LEU A 62 15.74 -7.55 1.43
CA LEU A 62 15.61 -7.09 2.82
C LEU A 62 14.76 -5.84 2.92
N GLY A 63 14.94 -4.92 1.99
CA GLY A 63 14.17 -3.69 1.95
C GLY A 63 12.68 -3.94 1.77
N VAL A 64 12.30 -4.83 0.87
CA VAL A 64 10.92 -5.25 0.68
C VAL A 64 10.36 -5.89 1.95
N GLY A 65 11.10 -6.80 2.58
CA GLY A 65 10.65 -7.46 3.79
C GLY A 65 10.43 -6.52 4.97
N LEU A 66 11.34 -5.56 5.17
CA LEU A 66 11.17 -4.55 6.21
C LEU A 66 9.98 -3.63 5.92
N ALA A 67 9.74 -3.26 4.65
CA ALA A 67 8.54 -2.51 4.28
C ALA A 67 7.25 -3.31 4.54
N LYS A 68 7.29 -4.64 4.40
CA LYS A 68 6.16 -5.54 4.71
C LYS A 68 5.84 -5.69 6.20
N SER A 69 6.67 -5.14 7.10
CA SER A 69 6.29 -4.97 8.51
C SER A 69 5.03 -4.11 8.68
N GLU A 70 4.59 -3.43 7.59
CA GLU A 70 3.36 -2.62 7.57
C GLU A 70 2.14 -3.37 8.11
N ALA A 71 2.00 -4.67 7.84
CA ALA A 71 0.85 -5.46 8.29
C ALA A 71 0.78 -5.56 9.83
N VAL A 72 1.92 -5.85 10.46
CA VAL A 72 2.02 -5.92 11.93
C VAL A 72 1.84 -4.52 12.55
N ILE A 73 2.50 -3.52 11.98
CA ILE A 73 2.39 -2.13 12.45
C ILE A 73 0.93 -1.64 12.31
N ALA A 74 0.27 -1.93 11.19
CA ALA A 74 -1.12 -1.56 10.97
C ALA A 74 -2.08 -2.25 11.96
N ALA A 75 -1.82 -3.52 12.30
CA ALA A 75 -2.59 -4.24 13.30
C ALA A 75 -2.45 -3.59 14.69
N VAL A 76 -1.22 -3.29 15.10
CA VAL A 76 -0.93 -2.63 16.39
C VAL A 76 -1.57 -1.23 16.45
N LEU A 77 -1.30 -0.39 15.44
CA LEU A 77 -1.83 0.98 15.42
C LEU A 77 -3.35 1.00 15.24
N GLY A 78 -3.90 0.08 14.44
CA GLY A 78 -5.34 -0.07 14.26
C GLY A 78 -6.04 -0.39 15.58
N ALA A 79 -5.49 -1.32 16.36
CA ALA A 79 -6.04 -1.67 17.67
C ALA A 79 -5.90 -0.52 18.70
N LEU A 80 -4.76 0.18 18.71
CA LEU A 80 -4.46 1.20 19.72
C LEU A 80 -5.11 2.57 19.42
N LEU A 81 -5.13 3.00 18.16
CA LEU A 81 -5.50 4.36 17.79
C LEU A 81 -6.83 4.46 17.05
N PHE A 82 -7.30 3.38 16.42
CA PHE A 82 -8.47 3.40 15.55
C PHE A 82 -9.62 2.49 16.05
N ALA A 83 -9.57 2.10 17.32
CA ALA A 83 -10.58 1.25 17.95
C ALA A 83 -10.98 0.02 17.10
N ALA A 84 -9.99 -0.58 16.41
CA ALA A 84 -10.16 -1.78 15.59
C ALA A 84 -9.55 -3.01 16.30
N PRO A 85 -10.19 -3.53 17.36
CA PRO A 85 -9.65 -4.66 18.10
C PRO A 85 -9.63 -5.91 17.22
N LEU A 86 -8.58 -6.71 17.39
CA LEU A 86 -8.45 -7.99 16.72
C LEU A 86 -8.68 -9.12 17.72
N THR A 87 -9.30 -10.21 17.26
CA THR A 87 -9.39 -11.44 18.05
C THR A 87 -7.98 -12.01 18.30
N PRO A 88 -7.76 -12.82 19.34
CA PRO A 88 -6.48 -13.49 19.57
C PRO A 88 -6.03 -14.32 18.36
N MET A 89 -6.98 -14.92 17.64
CA MET A 89 -6.72 -15.72 16.46
C MET A 89 -6.24 -14.85 15.29
N ALA A 90 -6.85 -13.67 15.08
CA ALA A 90 -6.41 -12.70 14.08
C ALA A 90 -4.98 -12.18 14.38
N TRP A 91 -4.66 -11.91 15.66
CA TRP A 91 -3.30 -11.57 16.08
C TRP A 91 -2.30 -12.68 15.74
N GLY A 92 -2.67 -13.95 16.02
CA GLY A 92 -1.86 -15.10 15.61
C GLY A 92 -1.57 -15.09 14.10
N GLY A 93 -2.59 -14.86 13.29
CA GLY A 93 -2.46 -14.78 11.82
C GLY A 93 -1.56 -13.65 11.35
N VAL A 94 -1.70 -12.45 11.91
CA VAL A 94 -0.86 -11.29 11.60
C VAL A 94 0.62 -11.56 11.94
N LEU A 95 0.89 -12.13 13.10
CA LEU A 95 2.25 -12.44 13.54
C LEU A 95 2.88 -13.55 12.69
N VAL A 96 2.15 -14.63 12.40
CA VAL A 96 2.61 -15.71 11.52
C VAL A 96 2.93 -15.18 10.11
N GLY A 97 2.04 -14.36 9.54
CA GLY A 97 2.28 -13.70 8.27
C GLY A 97 3.50 -12.77 8.28
N GLY A 98 3.66 -11.99 9.34
CA GLY A 98 4.83 -11.12 9.54
C GLY A 98 6.15 -11.90 9.60
N VAL A 99 6.18 -12.99 10.36
CA VAL A 99 7.34 -13.91 10.44
C VAL A 99 7.64 -14.52 9.07
N ALA A 100 6.62 -14.97 8.35
CA ALA A 100 6.76 -15.54 7.01
C ALA A 100 7.44 -14.57 6.04
N VAL A 101 6.94 -13.34 5.97
CA VAL A 101 7.52 -12.29 5.11
C VAL A 101 8.96 -11.98 5.52
N TRP A 102 9.22 -11.90 6.81
CA TRP A 102 10.58 -11.66 7.31
C TRP A 102 11.54 -12.78 6.93
N LEU A 103 11.15 -14.06 7.11
CA LEU A 103 11.95 -15.23 6.71
C LEU A 103 12.28 -15.24 5.21
N MET A 104 11.33 -14.86 4.36
CA MET A 104 11.52 -14.84 2.91
C MET A 104 12.36 -13.65 2.44
N SER A 105 12.39 -12.59 3.20
CA SER A 105 13.05 -11.32 2.83
C SER A 105 14.50 -11.23 3.30
N VAL A 106 14.92 -12.05 4.27
CA VAL A 106 16.30 -12.02 4.78
C VAL A 106 17.21 -12.82 3.84
N PRO A 107 18.18 -12.18 3.15
CA PRO A 107 19.11 -12.88 2.29
C PRO A 107 19.97 -13.85 3.07
N LYS A 108 20.19 -15.04 2.52
CA LYS A 108 21.09 -16.04 3.11
C LYS A 108 22.50 -15.49 3.22
N GLY A 109 23.07 -15.51 4.43
CA GLY A 109 24.46 -15.10 4.69
C GLY A 109 24.65 -13.63 5.09
N MET A 110 23.57 -12.84 5.23
CA MET A 110 23.71 -11.46 5.68
C MET A 110 23.76 -11.37 7.22
N ARG A 111 24.97 -11.29 7.74
CA ARG A 111 25.22 -11.20 9.18
C ARG A 111 24.99 -9.81 9.80
N ASN A 112 25.02 -8.74 8.98
CA ASN A 112 24.92 -7.37 9.49
C ASN A 112 23.98 -6.53 8.64
N ILE A 113 22.81 -6.24 9.17
CA ILE A 113 21.91 -5.23 8.62
C ILE A 113 22.36 -3.87 9.16
N SER A 114 22.64 -2.92 8.27
CA SER A 114 22.99 -1.58 8.71
C SER A 114 21.79 -0.87 9.35
N TRP A 115 22.02 -0.16 10.45
CA TRP A 115 20.99 0.64 11.12
C TRP A 115 20.20 1.56 10.19
N PRO A 116 20.83 2.29 9.23
CA PRO A 116 20.07 3.12 8.28
C PRO A 116 19.12 2.31 7.40
N THR A 117 19.49 1.09 6.99
CA THR A 117 18.61 0.21 6.21
C THR A 117 17.40 -0.24 7.02
N LEU A 118 17.63 -0.64 8.28
CA LEU A 118 16.57 -1.04 9.20
C LEU A 118 15.58 0.12 9.45
N LEU A 119 16.10 1.30 9.79
CA LEU A 119 15.28 2.48 10.05
C LEU A 119 14.47 2.91 8.83
N LEU A 120 15.08 2.92 7.63
CA LEU A 120 14.37 3.25 6.38
C LEU A 120 13.26 2.24 6.08
N GLY A 121 13.51 0.95 6.30
CA GLY A 121 12.51 -0.09 6.06
C GLY A 121 11.34 0.02 7.03
N LEU A 122 11.60 0.17 8.31
CA LEU A 122 10.57 0.35 9.34
C LEU A 122 9.80 1.67 9.14
N ALA A 123 10.48 2.76 8.78
CA ALA A 123 9.83 4.03 8.47
C ALA A 123 8.91 3.90 7.23
N SER A 124 9.35 3.15 6.19
CA SER A 124 8.49 2.86 5.04
C SER A 124 7.26 2.05 5.45
N GLY A 125 7.45 0.97 6.24
CA GLY A 125 6.35 0.15 6.75
C GLY A 125 5.37 0.96 7.62
N LEU A 126 5.88 1.80 8.52
CA LEU A 126 5.06 2.70 9.35
C LEU A 126 4.24 3.67 8.49
N CYS A 127 4.87 4.33 7.52
CA CYS A 127 4.17 5.26 6.64
C CYS A 127 3.11 4.57 5.78
N PHE A 128 3.36 3.34 5.29
CA PHE A 128 2.34 2.56 4.59
C PHE A 128 1.19 2.15 5.52
N ALA A 129 1.48 1.72 6.75
CA ALA A 129 0.47 1.40 7.75
C ALA A 129 -0.42 2.61 8.07
N LEU A 130 0.19 3.76 8.32
CA LEU A 130 -0.55 5.01 8.54
C LEU A 130 -1.41 5.39 7.33
N THR A 131 -0.87 5.27 6.10
CA THR A 131 -1.63 5.53 4.88
C THR A 131 -2.92 4.71 4.85
N THR A 132 -2.82 3.41 5.08
CA THR A 132 -3.96 2.49 4.97
C THR A 132 -4.97 2.68 6.11
N LEU A 133 -4.50 3.01 7.31
CA LEU A 133 -5.37 3.36 8.43
C LEU A 133 -6.14 4.66 8.15
N TRP A 134 -5.48 5.71 7.66
CA TRP A 134 -6.14 6.95 7.28
C TRP A 134 -7.12 6.76 6.11
N VAL A 135 -6.77 5.94 5.11
CA VAL A 135 -7.68 5.59 4.00
C VAL A 135 -8.93 4.86 4.53
N ARG A 136 -8.77 3.93 5.46
CA ARG A 136 -9.91 3.24 6.09
C ARG A 136 -10.78 4.23 6.86
N GLU A 137 -10.18 5.08 7.68
CA GLU A 137 -10.90 6.10 8.45
C GLU A 137 -11.67 7.05 7.53
N ALA A 138 -11.01 7.57 6.49
CA ALA A 138 -11.67 8.41 5.49
C ALA A 138 -12.85 7.69 4.82
N SER A 139 -12.70 6.39 4.52
CA SER A 139 -13.77 5.60 3.91
C SER A 139 -14.98 5.46 4.83
N LEU A 140 -14.76 5.25 6.12
CA LEU A 140 -15.84 5.18 7.12
C LEU A 140 -16.58 6.52 7.28
N MET A 141 -15.85 7.62 7.21
CA MET A 141 -16.44 8.96 7.33
C MET A 141 -17.39 9.34 6.18
N THR A 142 -17.27 8.69 5.02
CA THR A 142 -18.16 9.02 3.88
C THR A 142 -19.60 8.59 4.10
N GLY A 143 -19.85 7.56 4.89
CA GLY A 143 -21.18 6.95 5.05
C GLY A 143 -21.76 6.36 3.76
N LEU A 144 -20.96 6.22 2.70
CA LEU A 144 -21.37 5.71 1.39
C LEU A 144 -21.21 4.18 1.31
N PRO A 145 -21.92 3.52 0.36
CA PRO A 145 -21.61 2.14 0.01
C PRO A 145 -20.14 1.98 -0.36
N PHE A 146 -19.56 0.81 -0.10
CA PHE A 146 -18.11 0.57 -0.13
C PHE A 146 -17.41 0.97 -1.45
N LEU A 147 -18.04 0.74 -2.62
CA LEU A 147 -17.45 1.09 -3.92
C LEU A 147 -17.39 2.60 -4.14
N GLN A 148 -18.48 3.32 -3.82
CA GLN A 148 -18.54 4.77 -3.92
C GLN A 148 -17.57 5.42 -2.92
N SER A 149 -17.55 4.92 -1.68
CA SER A 149 -16.61 5.35 -0.65
C SER A 149 -15.16 5.18 -1.12
N ALA A 150 -14.79 3.97 -1.56
CA ALA A 150 -13.45 3.66 -2.05
C ALA A 150 -13.02 4.56 -3.22
N SER A 151 -13.92 4.75 -4.20
CA SER A 151 -13.62 5.57 -5.38
C SER A 151 -13.44 7.04 -5.04
N TYR A 152 -14.26 7.56 -4.14
CA TYR A 152 -14.21 8.94 -3.67
C TYR A 152 -12.93 9.23 -2.88
N VAL A 153 -12.59 8.36 -1.92
CA VAL A 153 -11.35 8.47 -1.13
C VAL A 153 -10.13 8.32 -2.03
N LEU A 154 -10.13 7.35 -2.96
CA LEU A 154 -9.06 7.16 -3.94
C LEU A 154 -8.82 8.42 -4.77
N PHE A 155 -9.88 9.01 -5.31
CA PHE A 155 -9.78 10.24 -6.10
C PHE A 155 -9.10 11.36 -5.30
N TRP A 156 -9.56 11.64 -4.08
CA TRP A 156 -9.02 12.73 -3.25
C TRP A 156 -7.57 12.47 -2.83
N VAL A 157 -7.23 11.25 -2.43
CA VAL A 157 -5.84 10.90 -2.08
C VAL A 157 -4.91 11.08 -3.28
N LEU A 158 -5.29 10.58 -4.46
CA LEU A 158 -4.49 10.74 -5.69
C LEU A 158 -4.36 12.21 -6.10
N LEU A 159 -5.43 12.98 -5.97
CA LEU A 159 -5.42 14.41 -6.27
C LEU A 159 -4.42 15.16 -5.39
N VAL A 160 -4.50 14.99 -4.07
CA VAL A 160 -3.58 15.63 -3.13
C VAL A 160 -2.14 15.21 -3.39
N GLN A 161 -1.87 13.92 -3.59
CA GLN A 161 -0.53 13.42 -3.92
C GLN A 161 0.03 14.05 -5.20
N THR A 162 -0.81 14.13 -6.22
CA THR A 162 -0.39 14.71 -7.51
C THR A 162 -0.09 16.19 -7.37
N LEU A 163 -0.95 16.95 -6.67
CA LEU A 163 -0.75 18.37 -6.45
C LEU A 163 0.52 18.64 -5.63
N VAL A 164 0.71 17.94 -4.52
CA VAL A 164 1.91 18.09 -3.67
C VAL A 164 3.18 17.79 -4.45
N LEU A 165 3.23 16.66 -5.16
CA LEU A 165 4.41 16.28 -5.92
C LEU A 165 4.64 17.16 -7.15
N LEU A 166 3.58 17.60 -7.81
CA LEU A 166 3.68 18.52 -8.94
C LEU A 166 4.25 19.87 -8.50
N LEU A 167 3.70 20.46 -7.45
CA LEU A 167 4.17 21.72 -6.89
C LEU A 167 5.63 21.62 -6.43
N TRP A 168 5.97 20.54 -5.74
CA TRP A 168 7.34 20.30 -5.29
C TRP A 168 8.33 20.17 -6.45
N LEU A 169 7.96 19.43 -7.52
CA LEU A 169 8.83 19.27 -8.70
C LEU A 169 8.93 20.54 -9.53
N LEU A 170 7.84 21.31 -9.66
CA LEU A 170 7.88 22.62 -10.37
C LEU A 170 8.90 23.57 -9.73
N VAL A 171 8.98 23.58 -8.40
CA VAL A 171 9.88 24.48 -7.67
C VAL A 171 11.32 23.93 -7.62
N ARG A 172 11.48 22.62 -7.41
CA ARG A 172 12.79 22.03 -7.10
C ARG A 172 13.49 21.36 -8.28
N ASN A 173 12.72 20.82 -9.24
CA ASN A 173 13.30 20.02 -10.31
C ASN A 173 12.41 19.96 -11.56
N PRO A 174 12.24 21.08 -12.29
CA PRO A 174 11.37 21.15 -13.47
C PRO A 174 11.83 20.22 -14.61
N ASP A 175 13.12 19.88 -14.69
CA ASP A 175 13.63 18.97 -15.71
C ASP A 175 13.07 17.55 -15.57
N THR A 176 12.77 17.12 -14.35
CA THR A 176 12.07 15.84 -14.12
C THR A 176 10.68 15.84 -14.76
N LEU A 177 9.95 16.96 -14.74
CA LEU A 177 8.65 17.08 -15.41
C LEU A 177 8.79 16.98 -16.93
N ARG A 178 9.80 17.64 -17.50
CA ARG A 178 10.10 17.54 -18.94
C ARG A 178 10.42 16.09 -19.33
N ALA A 179 11.23 15.39 -18.53
CA ALA A 179 11.56 13.99 -18.76
C ALA A 179 10.33 13.07 -18.71
N LEU A 180 9.34 13.35 -17.86
CA LEU A 180 8.06 12.61 -17.84
C LEU A 180 7.25 12.84 -19.11
N CYS A 181 7.20 14.08 -19.61
CA CYS A 181 6.51 14.41 -20.87
C CYS A 181 7.18 13.75 -22.10
N GLN A 182 8.46 13.48 -22.05
CA GLN A 182 9.19 12.82 -23.13
C GLN A 182 8.91 11.30 -23.22
N ARG A 183 8.31 10.70 -22.17
CA ARG A 183 8.03 9.25 -22.12
C ARG A 183 6.55 8.95 -21.82
N PRO A 184 5.60 9.47 -22.63
CA PRO A 184 4.17 9.40 -22.32
C PRO A 184 3.63 7.95 -22.22
N LYS A 185 4.10 7.06 -23.09
CA LYS A 185 3.69 5.64 -23.06
C LYS A 185 4.08 4.97 -21.74
N LEU A 186 5.29 5.20 -21.26
CA LEU A 186 5.77 4.63 -19.99
C LEU A 186 4.99 5.21 -18.80
N VAL A 187 4.77 6.52 -18.80
CA VAL A 187 3.98 7.20 -17.76
C VAL A 187 2.55 6.66 -17.74
N PHE A 188 1.93 6.46 -18.91
CA PHE A 188 0.59 5.88 -19.01
C PHE A 188 0.53 4.47 -18.41
N VAL A 189 1.43 3.56 -18.81
CA VAL A 189 1.46 2.18 -18.29
C VAL A 189 1.65 2.17 -16.78
N ILE A 190 2.60 2.95 -16.24
CA ILE A 190 2.84 3.01 -14.80
C ILE A 190 1.62 3.56 -14.06
N SER A 191 1.02 4.65 -14.56
CA SER A 191 -0.18 5.25 -13.96
C SER A 191 -1.36 4.28 -13.99
N PHE A 192 -1.60 3.62 -15.12
CA PHE A 192 -2.70 2.68 -15.31
C PHE A 192 -2.57 1.48 -14.38
N CYS A 193 -1.42 0.80 -14.36
CA CYS A 193 -1.18 -0.34 -13.46
C CYS A 193 -1.31 0.07 -11.98
N SER A 194 -0.79 1.25 -11.65
CA SER A 194 -0.91 1.78 -10.28
C SER A 194 -2.35 2.09 -9.91
N PHE A 195 -3.13 2.66 -10.83
CA PHE A 195 -4.54 2.96 -10.63
C PHE A 195 -5.36 1.69 -10.40
N VAL A 196 -5.20 0.67 -11.26
CA VAL A 196 -5.89 -0.62 -11.11
C VAL A 196 -5.56 -1.27 -9.77
N GLY A 197 -4.28 -1.31 -9.40
CA GLY A 197 -3.87 -1.82 -8.08
C GLY A 197 -4.46 -1.01 -6.92
N SER A 198 -4.54 0.31 -7.06
CA SER A 198 -5.12 1.17 -6.03
C SER A 198 -6.64 0.97 -5.89
N ILE A 199 -7.39 0.74 -6.96
CA ILE A 199 -8.81 0.37 -6.87
C ILE A 199 -8.99 -0.83 -5.94
N GLY A 200 -8.24 -1.91 -6.18
CA GLY A 200 -8.32 -3.12 -5.34
C GLY A 200 -8.03 -2.84 -3.87
N TRP A 201 -6.93 -2.15 -3.58
CA TRP A 201 -6.55 -1.82 -2.20
C TRP A 201 -7.55 -0.91 -1.50
N PHE A 202 -8.00 0.18 -2.16
CA PHE A 202 -8.97 1.11 -1.55
C PHE A 202 -10.34 0.46 -1.34
N THR A 203 -10.78 -0.38 -2.27
CA THR A 203 -12.01 -1.16 -2.13
C THR A 203 -11.91 -2.13 -0.93
N ALA A 204 -10.81 -2.86 -0.81
CA ALA A 204 -10.61 -3.76 0.32
C ALA A 204 -10.58 -3.00 1.66
N MET A 205 -9.91 -1.82 1.71
CA MET A 205 -9.87 -0.99 2.92
C MET A 205 -11.24 -0.38 3.27
N SER A 206 -12.14 -0.17 2.31
CA SER A 206 -13.50 0.30 2.60
C SER A 206 -14.40 -0.81 3.13
N LEU A 207 -14.11 -2.08 2.82
CA LEU A 207 -14.88 -3.24 3.25
C LEU A 207 -14.45 -3.75 4.62
N GLU A 208 -13.13 -3.93 4.82
CA GLU A 208 -12.59 -4.71 5.92
C GLU A 208 -11.51 -3.96 6.72
N THR A 209 -11.19 -4.49 7.90
CA THR A 209 -10.14 -3.93 8.75
C THR A 209 -8.77 -3.96 8.05
N VAL A 210 -7.95 -2.95 8.31
CA VAL A 210 -6.63 -2.82 7.68
C VAL A 210 -5.73 -4.02 7.99
N ALA A 211 -5.79 -4.55 9.20
CA ALA A 211 -5.01 -5.71 9.61
C ALA A 211 -5.34 -6.96 8.76
N LEU A 212 -6.62 -7.24 8.57
CA LEU A 212 -7.11 -8.34 7.74
C LEU A 212 -6.68 -8.16 6.28
N VAL A 213 -6.96 -6.99 5.69
CA VAL A 213 -6.63 -6.69 4.31
C VAL A 213 -5.12 -6.80 4.07
N LYS A 214 -4.28 -6.28 4.97
CA LYS A 214 -2.82 -6.34 4.83
C LYS A 214 -2.25 -7.73 5.02
N THR A 215 -2.82 -8.52 5.92
CA THR A 215 -2.39 -9.92 6.12
C THR A 215 -2.75 -10.77 4.90
N LEU A 216 -3.98 -10.65 4.39
CA LEU A 216 -4.38 -11.32 3.15
C LEU A 216 -3.57 -10.84 1.95
N GLY A 217 -3.26 -9.54 1.88
CA GLY A 217 -2.45 -8.96 0.84
C GLY A 217 -1.04 -9.53 0.74
N GLN A 218 -0.51 -10.16 1.80
CA GLN A 218 0.79 -10.84 1.75
C GLN A 218 0.82 -11.99 0.73
N VAL A 219 -0.34 -12.52 0.33
CA VAL A 219 -0.46 -13.53 -0.74
C VAL A 219 0.14 -13.03 -2.07
N GLU A 220 0.29 -11.71 -2.29
CA GLU A 220 0.99 -11.17 -3.46
C GLU A 220 2.42 -11.73 -3.62
N ILE A 221 3.08 -12.13 -2.51
CA ILE A 221 4.43 -12.71 -2.53
C ILE A 221 4.41 -14.04 -3.28
N PHE A 222 3.33 -14.82 -3.14
CA PHE A 222 3.16 -16.06 -3.90
C PHE A 222 3.24 -15.80 -5.41
N PHE A 223 2.51 -14.79 -5.90
CA PHE A 223 2.53 -14.43 -7.32
C PHE A 223 3.90 -13.88 -7.74
N THR A 224 4.54 -13.10 -6.88
CA THR A 224 5.89 -12.58 -7.14
C THR A 224 6.90 -13.70 -7.30
N LEU A 225 6.89 -14.71 -6.42
CA LEU A 225 7.76 -15.87 -6.51
C LEU A 225 7.44 -16.76 -7.72
N LEU A 226 6.17 -16.91 -8.05
CA LEU A 226 5.74 -17.68 -9.21
C LEU A 226 6.24 -17.04 -10.51
N ILE A 227 6.18 -15.73 -10.61
CA ILE A 227 6.73 -14.96 -11.72
C ILE A 227 8.27 -15.08 -11.74
N SER A 228 8.92 -14.96 -10.59
CA SER A 228 10.38 -15.12 -10.46
C SER A 228 10.84 -16.50 -10.91
N ALA A 229 10.16 -17.54 -10.46
CA ALA A 229 10.48 -18.92 -10.85
C ALA A 229 10.22 -19.20 -12.34
N LYS A 230 9.09 -18.70 -12.89
CA LYS A 230 8.68 -19.00 -14.26
C LYS A 230 9.40 -18.14 -15.32
N TRP A 231 9.54 -16.84 -15.03
CA TRP A 231 10.07 -15.86 -16.00
C TRP A 231 11.58 -15.68 -15.87
N PHE A 232 12.07 -15.59 -14.63
CA PHE A 232 13.50 -15.42 -14.36
C PHE A 232 14.23 -16.74 -14.11
N LYS A 233 13.49 -17.89 -14.12
CA LYS A 233 14.03 -19.24 -13.88
C LYS A 233 14.79 -19.36 -12.56
N GLU A 234 14.44 -18.56 -11.57
CA GLU A 234 15.02 -18.62 -10.23
C GLU A 234 14.49 -19.85 -9.48
N ARG A 235 15.38 -20.57 -8.80
CA ARG A 235 14.99 -21.74 -8.00
C ARG A 235 14.46 -21.29 -6.65
N LEU A 236 13.22 -21.69 -6.32
CA LEU A 236 12.65 -21.50 -5.00
C LEU A 236 13.49 -22.23 -3.95
N THR A 237 13.89 -21.50 -2.93
CA THR A 237 14.68 -22.05 -1.82
C THR A 237 13.76 -22.74 -0.80
N GLY A 238 14.35 -23.53 0.12
CA GLY A 238 13.58 -24.13 1.22
C GLY A 238 12.87 -23.08 2.10
N THR A 239 13.54 -21.95 2.37
CA THR A 239 12.96 -20.82 3.10
C THR A 239 11.77 -20.19 2.39
N ASP A 240 11.79 -20.10 1.05
CA ASP A 240 10.66 -19.56 0.28
C ASP A 240 9.43 -20.48 0.42
N LYS A 241 9.62 -21.80 0.36
CA LYS A 241 8.54 -22.77 0.52
C LYS A 241 7.93 -22.75 1.92
N VAL A 242 8.77 -22.66 2.95
CA VAL A 242 8.30 -22.53 4.35
C VAL A 242 7.56 -21.21 4.54
N GLY A 243 8.12 -20.09 4.05
CA GLY A 243 7.49 -18.79 4.12
C GLY A 243 6.12 -18.76 3.42
N LEU A 244 6.00 -19.38 2.23
CA LEU A 244 4.70 -19.50 1.54
C LEU A 244 3.67 -20.28 2.37
N GLY A 245 4.07 -21.38 2.98
CA GLY A 245 3.21 -22.15 3.88
C GLY A 245 2.73 -21.33 5.07
N LEU A 246 3.64 -20.57 5.69
CA LEU A 246 3.29 -19.67 6.80
C LEU A 246 2.37 -18.52 6.38
N ILE A 247 2.54 -17.94 5.18
CA ILE A 247 1.62 -16.92 4.65
C ILE A 247 0.20 -17.49 4.52
N LEU A 248 0.07 -18.70 3.97
CA LEU A 248 -1.24 -19.34 3.85
C LEU A 248 -1.87 -19.63 5.22
N ILE A 249 -1.08 -20.11 6.18
CA ILE A 249 -1.56 -20.35 7.57
C ILE A 249 -1.97 -19.01 8.19
N GLY A 250 -1.16 -17.98 8.08
CA GLY A 250 -1.48 -16.64 8.60
C GLY A 250 -2.77 -16.08 8.00
N ALA A 251 -2.94 -16.21 6.68
CA ALA A 251 -4.15 -15.79 5.98
C ALA A 251 -5.39 -16.55 6.47
N LEU A 252 -5.30 -17.88 6.61
CA LEU A 252 -6.40 -18.71 7.13
C LEU A 252 -6.78 -18.33 8.56
N LEU A 253 -5.81 -18.12 9.45
CA LEU A 253 -6.06 -17.69 10.82
C LEU A 253 -6.80 -16.35 10.89
N VAL A 254 -6.50 -15.42 9.99
CA VAL A 254 -7.16 -14.11 9.93
C VAL A 254 -8.56 -14.21 9.32
N ILE A 255 -8.78 -15.09 8.33
CA ILE A 255 -10.11 -15.29 7.72
C ILE A 255 -11.08 -15.97 8.70
N LEU A 256 -10.59 -16.90 9.52
CA LEU A 256 -11.40 -17.69 10.43
C LEU A 256 -11.62 -17.00 11.79
N ALA A 257 -11.03 -15.83 12.00
CA ALA A 257 -11.06 -15.06 13.25
C ALA A 257 -12.26 -14.13 13.35
#